data_91f8f2df7eb37fbbb4f1cafd8d490445
#
_entry.id   91f8f2df7eb37fbbb4f1cafd8d490445
#
_cell.length_a   1.000
_cell.length_b   1.000
_cell.length_c   1.000
_cell.angle_alpha   90.00
_cell.angle_beta   90.00
_cell.angle_gamma   90.00
#
_symmetry.space_group_name_H-M   'P 1'
#
loop_
_entity.id
_entity.type
_entity.pdbx_description
1 polymer ?
#
loop_
_entity_poly.entity_id
_entity_poly.type
_entity_poly.pdbx_seq_one_letter_code
_entity_poly.pdbx_strand_id
1 'polypeptide(L)'
;IMEAHLIPPKDVPEFWYEIKPLIDKALVHGEEDVNADDLLAPIINGKCFLWIVVNDLEIVSICLGEFCEYPRKKSFYINAWATKSGYEYDEVMETFNGSVVNFAKINGCDFIEAKVRKGLAKKLKWNDKHSLVTLTL
;
A
#
# COMPACT_ATOMS: atom_id res chain seq x y z
N ILE A 1 6.20 3.65 20.04
CA ILE A 1 4.83 3.87 19.56
C ILE A 1 4.85 3.92 18.04
N MET A 2 3.96 3.16 17.41
CA MET A 2 3.80 3.17 15.97
C MET A 2 2.80 4.23 15.53
N GLU A 3 3.14 4.96 14.47
CA GLU A 3 2.27 5.98 13.89
C GLU A 3 2.24 5.83 12.37
N ALA A 4 1.05 5.99 11.78
CA ALA A 4 0.88 5.98 10.33
C ALA A 4 0.80 7.41 9.82
N HIS A 5 1.52 7.70 8.73
CA HIS A 5 1.54 9.01 8.10
C HIS A 5 1.35 8.90 6.59
N LEU A 6 0.47 9.74 6.06
CA LEU A 6 0.37 9.98 4.62
C LEU A 6 1.48 10.97 4.26
N ILE A 7 2.37 10.57 3.35
CA ILE A 7 3.50 11.42 2.97
C ILE A 7 3.08 12.35 1.84
N PRO A 8 3.19 13.67 2.03
CA PRO A 8 2.94 14.62 0.94
C PRO A 8 3.88 14.33 -0.24
N PRO A 9 3.39 14.42 -1.49
CA PRO A 9 4.21 14.13 -2.67
C PRO A 9 5.56 14.87 -2.70
N LYS A 10 5.57 16.12 -2.27
CA LYS A 10 6.81 16.93 -2.24
C LYS A 10 7.88 16.39 -1.30
N ASP A 11 7.49 15.62 -0.28
CA ASP A 11 8.40 15.11 0.74
C ASP A 11 8.90 13.69 0.43
N VAL A 12 8.30 13.02 -0.55
CA VAL A 12 8.65 11.64 -0.91
C VAL A 12 10.13 11.47 -1.31
N PRO A 13 10.73 12.36 -2.12
CA PRO A 13 12.14 12.21 -2.48
C PRO A 13 13.08 12.17 -1.29
N GLU A 14 12.77 12.89 -0.22
CA GLU A 14 13.59 12.93 1.01
C GLU A 14 13.70 11.56 1.67
N PHE A 15 12.63 10.77 1.62
CA PHE A 15 12.57 9.46 2.27
C PHE A 15 12.79 8.30 1.30
N TRP A 16 13.06 8.57 0.03
CA TRP A 16 13.06 7.54 -1.01
C TRP A 16 14.01 6.38 -0.74
N TYR A 17 15.21 6.66 -0.24
CA TYR A 17 16.18 5.61 0.07
C TYR A 17 15.70 4.65 1.15
N GLU A 18 14.94 5.13 2.12
CA GLU A 18 14.39 4.29 3.18
C GLU A 18 13.16 3.52 2.72
N ILE A 19 12.36 4.12 1.83
CA ILE A 19 11.09 3.57 1.36
C ILE A 19 11.30 2.55 0.25
N LYS A 20 12.21 2.82 -0.66
CA LYS A 20 12.43 2.02 -1.86
C LYS A 20 12.60 0.51 -1.60
N PRO A 21 13.43 0.08 -0.64
CA PRO A 21 13.57 -1.36 -0.36
C PRO A 21 12.27 -2.04 0.07
N LEU A 22 11.41 -1.33 0.79
CA LEU A 22 10.11 -1.86 1.21
C LEU A 22 9.14 -1.97 0.04
N ILE A 23 9.14 -0.98 -0.85
CA ILE A 23 8.34 -1.05 -2.07
C ILE A 23 8.79 -2.21 -2.94
N ASP A 24 10.10 -2.36 -3.16
CA ASP A 24 10.65 -3.47 -3.94
C ASP A 24 10.30 -4.82 -3.32
N LYS A 25 10.33 -4.92 -1.99
CA LYS A 25 9.91 -6.13 -1.27
C LYS A 25 8.45 -6.48 -1.56
N ALA A 26 7.57 -5.49 -1.57
CA ALA A 26 6.15 -5.69 -1.89
C ALA A 26 5.95 -6.12 -3.34
N LEU A 27 6.71 -5.53 -4.26
CA LEU A 27 6.55 -5.76 -5.71
C LEU A 27 7.15 -7.09 -6.17
N VAL A 28 8.05 -7.69 -5.41
CA VAL A 28 8.69 -8.96 -5.78
C VAL A 28 7.67 -10.09 -5.99
N HIS A 29 6.51 -10.00 -5.35
CA HIS A 29 5.42 -10.96 -5.50
C HIS A 29 4.37 -10.49 -6.51
N GLY A 30 4.58 -9.33 -7.13
CA GLY A 30 3.70 -8.81 -8.16
C GLY A 30 3.88 -9.53 -9.49
N GLU A 31 2.85 -9.49 -10.31
CA GLU A 31 2.86 -10.13 -11.63
C GLU A 31 3.33 -9.19 -12.72
N GLU A 32 3.36 -7.90 -12.44
CA GLU A 32 3.85 -6.89 -13.35
C GLU A 32 5.33 -6.68 -13.12
N ASP A 33 6.07 -6.47 -14.20
CA ASP A 33 7.51 -6.19 -14.12
C ASP A 33 7.73 -4.72 -13.77
N VAL A 34 7.46 -4.37 -12.52
CA VAL A 34 7.52 -3.02 -12.00
C VAL A 34 8.46 -2.99 -10.79
N ASN A 35 9.32 -1.99 -10.72
CA ASN A 35 10.13 -1.74 -9.53
C ASN A 35 9.74 -0.42 -8.85
N ALA A 36 10.35 -0.14 -7.70
CA ALA A 36 10.02 1.04 -6.92
C ALA A 36 10.23 2.35 -7.70
N ASP A 37 11.27 2.44 -8.51
CA ASP A 37 11.56 3.67 -9.25
C ASP A 37 10.46 3.99 -10.27
N ASP A 38 9.76 2.99 -10.79
CA ASP A 38 8.62 3.20 -11.70
C ASP A 38 7.43 3.86 -11.01
N LEU A 39 7.35 3.77 -9.70
CA LEU A 39 6.25 4.33 -8.92
C LEU A 39 6.51 5.74 -8.41
N LEU A 40 7.75 6.22 -8.50
CA LEU A 40 8.10 7.54 -7.97
C LEU A 40 7.32 8.66 -8.66
N ALA A 41 7.27 8.65 -9.99
CA ALA A 41 6.53 9.68 -10.74
C ALA A 41 5.02 9.68 -10.43
N PRO A 42 4.32 8.55 -10.42
CA PRO A 42 2.92 8.52 -10.00
C PRO A 42 2.69 9.05 -8.59
N ILE A 43 3.59 8.78 -7.66
CA ILE A 43 3.49 9.30 -6.28
C ILE A 43 3.66 10.82 -6.27
N ILE A 44 4.68 11.33 -6.94
CA ILE A 44 4.95 12.78 -7.01
C ILE A 44 3.81 13.51 -7.70
N ASN A 45 3.21 12.91 -8.72
CA ASN A 45 2.10 13.50 -9.47
C ASN A 45 0.74 13.36 -8.78
N GLY A 46 0.68 12.78 -7.59
CA GLY A 46 -0.56 12.63 -6.82
C GLY A 46 -1.52 11.58 -7.33
N LYS A 47 -1.08 10.68 -8.21
CA LYS A 47 -1.89 9.56 -8.70
C LYS A 47 -1.87 8.37 -7.75
N CYS A 48 -0.77 8.22 -7.04
CA CYS A 48 -0.56 7.16 -6.06
C CYS A 48 -0.24 7.79 -4.71
N PHE A 49 -0.84 7.27 -3.65
CA PHE A 49 -0.67 7.79 -2.29
C PHE A 49 0.20 6.85 -1.48
N LEU A 50 1.16 7.43 -0.77
CA LEU A 50 2.11 6.68 0.04
C LEU A 50 1.89 6.94 1.52
N TRP A 51 1.59 5.86 2.27
CA TRP A 51 1.62 5.87 3.73
C TRP A 51 2.84 5.14 4.22
N ILE A 52 3.36 5.60 5.34
CA ILE A 52 4.40 4.89 6.07
C ILE A 52 3.92 4.64 7.50
N VAL A 53 4.42 3.60 8.12
CA VAL A 53 4.34 3.42 9.57
C VAL A 53 5.73 3.62 10.13
N VAL A 54 5.82 4.49 11.12
CA VAL A 54 7.07 4.82 11.82
C VAL A 54 6.99 4.30 13.24
N ASN A 55 8.06 3.68 13.69
CA ASN A 55 8.25 3.28 15.08
C ASN A 55 9.55 3.89 15.57
N ASP A 56 9.47 4.87 16.48
CA ASP A 56 10.63 5.54 17.06
C ASP A 56 11.63 6.02 15.99
N LEU A 57 11.20 6.82 15.04
CA LEU A 57 12.02 7.38 13.96
C LEU A 57 12.43 6.39 12.86
N GLU A 58 12.05 5.13 12.97
CA GLU A 58 12.31 4.14 11.92
C GLU A 58 11.07 3.89 11.08
N ILE A 59 11.22 3.90 9.76
CA ILE A 59 10.15 3.50 8.84
C ILE A 59 10.10 1.97 8.81
N VAL A 60 9.01 1.39 9.31
CA VAL A 60 8.88 -0.06 9.44
C VAL A 60 7.94 -0.69 8.43
N SER A 61 7.09 0.11 7.80
CA SER A 61 6.13 -0.41 6.83
C SER A 61 5.72 0.67 5.84
N ILE A 62 5.32 0.24 4.63
CA ILE A 62 4.76 1.12 3.60
C ILE A 62 3.47 0.54 3.05
N CYS A 63 2.60 1.44 2.61
CA CYS A 63 1.37 1.12 1.90
C CYS A 63 1.19 2.12 0.76
N LEU A 64 1.03 1.60 -0.45
CA LEU A 64 0.75 2.41 -1.63
C LEU A 64 -0.64 2.12 -2.15
N GLY A 65 -1.38 3.15 -2.49
CA GLY A 65 -2.72 2.97 -3.04
C GLY A 65 -3.14 4.08 -3.97
N GLU A 66 -4.17 3.80 -4.74
CA GLU A 66 -4.75 4.73 -5.69
C GLU A 66 -6.27 4.59 -5.75
N PHE A 67 -6.96 5.62 -6.22
CA PHE A 67 -8.39 5.56 -6.40
C PHE A 67 -8.73 4.82 -7.71
N CYS A 68 -9.73 3.93 -7.63
CA CYS A 68 -10.31 3.27 -8.79
C CYS A 68 -11.77 3.65 -8.91
N GLU A 69 -12.15 4.18 -10.06
CA GLU A 69 -13.51 4.57 -10.38
C GLU A 69 -14.18 3.48 -11.22
N TYR A 70 -15.26 2.94 -10.69
CA TYR A 70 -16.14 2.01 -11.41
C TYR A 70 -17.45 2.73 -11.76
N PRO A 71 -18.27 2.21 -12.68
CA PRO A 71 -19.48 2.95 -13.07
C PRO A 71 -20.40 3.37 -11.94
N ARG A 72 -20.49 2.58 -10.86
CA ARG A 72 -21.38 2.86 -9.73
C ARG A 72 -20.72 2.80 -8.37
N LYS A 73 -19.39 2.63 -8.34
CA LYS A 73 -18.64 2.51 -7.09
C LYS A 73 -17.27 3.17 -7.24
N LYS A 74 -16.68 3.52 -6.12
CA LYS A 74 -15.31 4.01 -6.05
C LYS A 74 -14.56 3.22 -4.98
N SER A 75 -13.35 2.81 -5.30
CA SER A 75 -12.50 2.11 -4.33
C SER A 75 -11.20 2.85 -4.08
N PHE A 76 -10.56 2.49 -2.98
CA PHE A 76 -9.16 2.74 -2.77
C PHE A 76 -8.42 1.41 -2.94
N TYR A 77 -7.58 1.34 -3.98
CA TYR A 77 -6.88 0.14 -4.38
C TYR A 77 -5.45 0.18 -3.82
N ILE A 78 -5.14 -0.76 -2.93
CA ILE A 78 -3.80 -0.89 -2.36
C ILE A 78 -2.98 -1.78 -3.28
N ASN A 79 -1.99 -1.20 -3.94
CA ASN A 79 -1.15 -1.92 -4.91
C ASN A 79 0.20 -2.38 -4.37
N ALA A 80 0.64 -1.88 -3.21
CA ALA A 80 1.84 -2.37 -2.58
C ALA A 80 1.75 -2.23 -1.07
N TRP A 81 2.19 -3.26 -0.35
CA TRP A 81 2.15 -3.29 1.10
C TRP A 81 3.26 -4.19 1.61
N ALA A 82 4.17 -3.64 2.39
CA ALA A 82 5.28 -4.40 2.95
C ALA A 82 5.68 -3.90 4.32
N THR A 83 6.12 -4.83 5.15
CA THR A 83 6.58 -4.55 6.50
C THR A 83 7.98 -5.13 6.68
N LYS A 84 8.85 -4.42 7.38
CA LYS A 84 10.17 -4.92 7.75
C LYS A 84 10.07 -6.17 8.62
N SER A 85 11.01 -7.08 8.45
CA SER A 85 11.13 -8.26 9.30
C SER A 85 11.32 -7.85 10.75
N GLY A 86 10.77 -8.62 11.68
CA GLY A 86 10.90 -8.38 13.11
C GLY A 86 9.79 -7.55 13.73
N TYR A 87 8.83 -7.07 12.93
CA TYR A 87 7.68 -6.33 13.43
C TYR A 87 6.41 -7.17 13.36
N GLU A 88 5.57 -7.05 14.39
CA GLU A 88 4.27 -7.72 14.47
C GLU A 88 3.36 -7.18 13.36
N TYR A 89 2.92 -8.08 12.48
CA TYR A 89 2.05 -7.73 11.36
C TYR A 89 0.74 -7.09 11.82
N ASP A 90 0.09 -7.69 12.83
CA ASP A 90 -1.21 -7.22 13.31
C ASP A 90 -1.14 -5.81 13.88
N GLU A 91 -0.06 -5.48 14.58
CA GLU A 91 0.15 -4.14 15.15
C GLU A 91 0.33 -3.10 14.05
N VAL A 92 1.11 -3.43 13.02
CA VAL A 92 1.30 -2.55 11.86
C VAL A 92 0.00 -2.35 11.11
N MET A 93 -0.76 -3.41 10.88
CA MET A 93 -2.06 -3.36 10.22
C MET A 93 -3.06 -2.49 10.95
N GLU A 94 -3.15 -2.63 12.25
CA GLU A 94 -4.05 -1.83 13.08
C GLU A 94 -3.68 -0.35 12.99
N THR A 95 -2.39 -0.04 12.95
CA THR A 95 -1.91 1.33 12.80
C THR A 95 -2.33 1.93 11.44
N PHE A 96 -2.21 1.18 10.36
CA PHE A 96 -2.65 1.64 9.04
C PHE A 96 -4.17 1.80 8.95
N ASN A 97 -4.93 0.85 9.49
CA ASN A 97 -6.39 0.80 9.30
C ASN A 97 -7.07 2.11 9.68
N GLY A 98 -6.73 2.68 10.81
CA GLY A 98 -7.32 3.94 11.23
C GLY A 98 -7.13 5.07 10.22
N SER A 99 -5.93 5.16 9.67
CA SER A 99 -5.55 6.24 8.75
C SER A 99 -6.07 6.00 7.33
N VAL A 100 -5.82 4.83 6.78
CA VAL A 100 -6.18 4.51 5.38
C VAL A 100 -7.70 4.42 5.20
N VAL A 101 -8.39 3.76 6.12
CA VAL A 101 -9.85 3.65 6.07
C VAL A 101 -10.51 5.02 6.15
N ASN A 102 -10.05 5.87 7.06
CA ASN A 102 -10.58 7.21 7.20
C ASN A 102 -10.36 8.05 5.93
N PHE A 103 -9.17 7.96 5.35
CA PHE A 103 -8.86 8.64 4.09
C PHE A 103 -9.79 8.18 2.96
N ALA A 104 -10.00 6.88 2.83
CA ALA A 104 -10.90 6.33 1.82
C ALA A 104 -12.33 6.84 2.01
N LYS A 105 -12.83 6.85 3.24
CA LYS A 105 -14.17 7.36 3.55
C LYS A 105 -14.33 8.83 3.23
N ILE A 106 -13.35 9.65 3.62
CA ILE A 106 -13.38 11.11 3.37
C ILE A 106 -13.41 11.39 1.87
N ASN A 107 -12.76 10.55 1.08
CA ASN A 107 -12.69 10.71 -0.37
C ASN A 107 -13.82 10.00 -1.14
N GLY A 108 -14.87 9.56 -0.43
CA GLY A 108 -16.06 9.01 -1.05
C GLY A 108 -15.92 7.58 -1.58
N CYS A 109 -14.96 6.81 -1.08
CA CYS A 109 -14.81 5.43 -1.47
C CYS A 109 -15.87 4.55 -0.81
N ASP A 110 -16.38 3.57 -1.57
CA ASP A 110 -17.35 2.60 -1.09
C ASP A 110 -16.67 1.39 -0.46
N PHE A 111 -15.44 1.08 -0.89
CA PHE A 111 -14.68 -0.05 -0.36
C PHE A 111 -13.19 0.14 -0.59
N ILE A 112 -12.41 -0.71 0.07
CA ILE A 112 -10.95 -0.82 -0.13
C ILE A 112 -10.69 -2.19 -0.72
N GLU A 113 -9.86 -2.25 -1.75
CA GLU A 113 -9.42 -3.50 -2.35
C GLU A 113 -7.90 -3.55 -2.36
N ALA A 114 -7.36 -4.74 -2.33
CA ALA A 114 -5.92 -4.94 -2.33
C ALA A 114 -5.55 -6.19 -3.12
N LYS A 115 -4.49 -6.09 -3.89
CA LYS A 115 -3.86 -7.22 -4.54
C LYS A 115 -2.74 -7.69 -3.63
N VAL A 116 -2.94 -8.83 -2.99
CA VAL A 116 -1.99 -9.34 -1.99
C VAL A 116 -1.71 -10.82 -2.23
N ARG A 117 -0.54 -11.27 -1.74
CA ARG A 117 -0.22 -12.70 -1.75
C ARG A 117 -1.17 -13.48 -0.82
N LYS A 118 -1.33 -14.78 -1.08
CA LYS A 118 -2.25 -15.64 -0.33
C LYS A 118 -2.04 -15.60 1.19
N GLY A 119 -0.79 -15.60 1.65
CA GLY A 119 -0.50 -15.54 3.08
C GLY A 119 -1.04 -14.27 3.74
N LEU A 120 -0.93 -13.14 3.05
CA LEU A 120 -1.45 -11.87 3.53
C LEU A 120 -2.99 -11.84 3.43
N ALA A 121 -3.56 -12.37 2.36
CA ALA A 121 -5.01 -12.44 2.21
C ALA A 121 -5.68 -13.17 3.38
N LYS A 122 -5.07 -14.27 3.83
CA LYS A 122 -5.57 -15.01 5.01
C LYS A 122 -5.52 -14.18 6.28
N LYS A 123 -4.47 -13.39 6.47
CA LYS A 123 -4.32 -12.55 7.66
C LYS A 123 -5.30 -11.38 7.68
N LEU A 124 -5.61 -10.81 6.52
CA LEU A 124 -6.51 -9.67 6.41
C LEU A 124 -7.95 -9.99 6.76
N LYS A 125 -8.37 -11.24 6.55
CA LYS A 125 -9.77 -11.68 6.75
C LYS A 125 -10.76 -10.87 5.91
N TRP A 126 -10.32 -10.33 4.78
CA TRP A 126 -11.15 -9.65 3.82
C TRP A 126 -11.79 -10.67 2.87
N ASN A 127 -12.82 -10.23 2.13
CA ASN A 127 -13.43 -11.06 1.11
C ASN A 127 -12.46 -11.28 -0.06
N ASP A 128 -12.07 -12.53 -0.28
CA ASP A 128 -11.22 -12.90 -1.40
C ASP A 128 -12.12 -13.18 -2.61
N LYS A 129 -12.14 -12.24 -3.57
CA LYS A 129 -13.10 -12.29 -4.67
C LYS A 129 -12.54 -12.78 -6.00
N HIS A 130 -11.25 -12.65 -6.22
CA HIS A 130 -10.65 -12.89 -7.52
C HIS A 130 -9.31 -13.58 -7.43
N SER A 131 -9.08 -14.48 -8.40
CA SER A 131 -7.74 -14.97 -8.69
C SER A 131 -7.30 -14.37 -10.02
N LEU A 132 -6.05 -13.92 -10.10
CA LEU A 132 -5.45 -13.52 -11.36
C LEU A 132 -4.74 -14.72 -11.96
N VAL A 133 -5.08 -15.08 -13.19
CA VAL A 133 -4.43 -16.17 -13.92
C VAL A 133 -3.85 -15.62 -15.21
N THR A 134 -2.67 -16.13 -15.59
CA THR A 134 -1.98 -15.68 -16.81
C THR A 134 -1.58 -16.87 -17.67
N LEU A 135 -1.54 -16.66 -18.98
CA LEU A 135 -0.97 -17.58 -19.93
C LEU A 135 0.12 -16.84 -20.71
N THR A 136 1.35 -17.31 -20.60
CA THR A 136 2.46 -16.72 -21.37
C THR A 136 2.37 -17.17 -22.82
N LEU A 137 2.42 -16.22 -23.72
CA LEU A 137 2.37 -16.49 -25.17
C LEU A 137 3.77 -16.63 -25.76
#